data_8cf3a46f00bad0a6d20a8c7b675f3759
#
_entry.id   8cf3a46f00bad0a6d20a8c7b675f3759
#
_cell.length_a   1.000
_cell.length_b   1.000
_cell.length_c   1.000
_cell.angle_alpha   90.00
_cell.angle_beta   90.00
_cell.angle_gamma   90.00
#
_symmetry.space_group_name_H-M   'P 1'
#
loop_
_entity.id
_entity.type
_entity.pdbx_description
1 polymer ?
#
loop_
_entity_poly.entity_id
_entity_poly.type
_entity_poly.pdbx_seq_one_letter_code
_entity_poly.pdbx_strand_id
1 'polypeptide(L)'
;MIFLRAFIAAALALAPIISANPVPADGSFDLLSERANTDYLCPATNNGPNRDYKEHTYTQGQAKAAVAEAKKYQDKKGEKWNPARDEYPHFFGNGEQLPFPCGAQKAEFPIKTDGKVFPAPSGDVAQIPDRVVYEYKWVKPKKGKDKKLQVGKICGVMRHGPGRDFLNCPVKK
;
A
#
# COMPACT_ATOMS: atom_id res chain seq x y z
N MET A 1 -43.43 37.41 -58.49
CA MET A 1 -42.12 36.70 -58.47
C MET A 1 -41.61 36.72 -57.07
N ILE A 2 -41.74 35.57 -56.35
CA ILE A 2 -41.35 35.44 -54.93
C ILE A 2 -40.16 34.46 -54.90
N PHE A 3 -38.98 34.92 -54.53
CA PHE A 3 -37.80 34.09 -54.40
C PHE A 3 -37.75 33.48 -52.96
N LEU A 4 -37.93 32.17 -52.90
CA LEU A 4 -37.79 31.39 -51.66
C LEU A 4 -36.31 31.04 -51.46
N ARG A 5 -35.69 31.60 -50.41
CA ARG A 5 -34.34 31.27 -50.02
C ARG A 5 -34.36 30.13 -48.99
N ALA A 6 -33.87 28.96 -49.39
CA ALA A 6 -33.65 27.83 -48.48
C ALA A 6 -32.36 28.05 -47.67
N PHE A 7 -32.47 28.06 -46.33
CA PHE A 7 -31.33 28.00 -45.42
C PHE A 7 -30.99 26.53 -45.12
N ILE A 8 -29.79 26.11 -45.51
CA ILE A 8 -29.23 24.83 -45.13
C ILE A 8 -28.51 25.03 -43.81
N ALA A 9 -29.03 24.46 -42.73
CA ALA A 9 -28.37 24.40 -41.45
C ALA A 9 -27.44 23.18 -41.42
N ALA A 10 -26.14 23.41 -41.45
CA ALA A 10 -25.15 22.35 -41.24
C ALA A 10 -24.95 22.13 -39.71
N ALA A 11 -25.40 20.99 -39.21
CA ALA A 11 -25.14 20.56 -37.85
C ALA A 11 -23.75 19.93 -37.79
N LEU A 12 -22.79 20.61 -37.14
CA LEU A 12 -21.51 20.03 -36.77
C LEU A 12 -21.72 19.12 -35.57
N ALA A 13 -21.63 17.81 -35.77
CA ALA A 13 -21.54 16.82 -34.67
C ALA A 13 -20.11 16.83 -34.10
N LEU A 14 -19.95 17.39 -32.93
CA LEU A 14 -18.72 17.27 -32.13
C LEU A 14 -18.72 15.85 -31.50
N ALA A 15 -17.92 14.96 -32.07
CA ALA A 15 -17.63 13.66 -31.43
C ALA A 15 -16.66 13.86 -30.25
N PRO A 16 -16.94 13.32 -29.07
CA PRO A 16 -15.99 13.35 -27.97
C PRO A 16 -14.78 12.47 -28.32
N ILE A 17 -13.59 13.06 -28.31
CA ILE A 17 -12.35 12.32 -28.43
C ILE A 17 -12.11 11.62 -27.10
N ILE A 18 -12.44 10.33 -27.02
CA ILE A 18 -12.08 9.47 -25.89
C ILE A 18 -10.57 9.23 -26.02
N SER A 19 -9.78 9.96 -25.27
CA SER A 19 -8.35 9.70 -25.13
C SER A 19 -8.17 8.38 -24.39
N ALA A 20 -7.98 7.30 -25.13
CA ALA A 20 -7.57 6.02 -24.57
C ALA A 20 -6.10 6.14 -24.15
N ASN A 21 -5.84 6.29 -22.86
CA ASN A 21 -4.51 6.13 -22.33
C ASN A 21 -4.04 4.70 -22.62
N PRO A 22 -2.85 4.51 -23.21
CA PRO A 22 -2.31 3.18 -23.42
C PRO A 22 -2.09 2.52 -22.08
N VAL A 23 -2.78 1.41 -21.82
CA VAL A 23 -2.53 0.53 -20.69
C VAL A 23 -1.13 -0.06 -20.87
N PRO A 24 -0.19 0.10 -19.93
CA PRO A 24 1.10 -0.56 -20.03
C PRO A 24 0.88 -2.08 -20.07
N ALA A 25 1.33 -2.71 -21.13
CA ALA A 25 1.28 -4.18 -21.31
C ALA A 25 2.33 -4.91 -20.44
N ASP A 26 2.72 -4.30 -19.34
CA ASP A 26 3.64 -4.85 -18.38
C ASP A 26 2.81 -5.43 -17.25
N GLY A 27 2.91 -6.75 -17.03
CA GLY A 27 2.16 -7.49 -16.02
C GLY A 27 2.51 -7.12 -14.57
N SER A 28 2.72 -5.85 -14.30
CA SER A 28 2.70 -5.29 -12.96
C SER A 28 1.25 -5.34 -12.50
N PHE A 29 0.94 -6.26 -11.63
CA PHE A 29 -0.29 -6.27 -10.89
C PHE A 29 -0.48 -4.87 -10.33
N ASP A 30 -1.52 -4.20 -10.81
CA ASP A 30 -1.86 -2.86 -10.36
C ASP A 30 -2.35 -2.95 -8.91
N LEU A 31 -1.40 -2.83 -7.98
CA LEU A 31 -1.64 -2.75 -6.53
C LEU A 31 -2.58 -1.60 -6.15
N LEU A 32 -3.00 -0.83 -7.14
CA LEU A 32 -3.62 0.46 -6.95
C LEU A 32 -5.12 0.46 -7.27
N SER A 33 -5.66 -0.65 -7.78
CA SER A 33 -7.03 -0.67 -8.30
C SER A 33 -8.11 -0.91 -7.24
N GLU A 34 -7.79 -1.30 -6.01
CA GLU A 34 -8.84 -1.55 -5.03
C GLU A 34 -8.98 -0.42 -4.01
N ARG A 35 -10.11 0.25 -4.14
CA ARG A 35 -10.71 1.27 -3.27
C ARG A 35 -9.99 2.62 -3.27
N ALA A 36 -10.48 3.53 -4.10
CA ALA A 36 -10.24 4.95 -3.94
C ALA A 36 -10.46 5.38 -2.48
N ASN A 37 -9.46 6.06 -1.89
CA ASN A 37 -9.54 6.71 -0.58
C ASN A 37 -9.73 5.80 0.65
N THR A 38 -8.88 4.80 0.81
CA THR A 38 -8.81 4.03 2.05
C THR A 38 -7.77 4.65 2.99
N ASP A 39 -8.20 5.48 3.92
CA ASP A 39 -7.34 5.99 4.98
C ASP A 39 -7.47 5.10 6.22
N TYR A 40 -6.40 5.03 7.02
CA TYR A 40 -6.33 4.19 8.21
C TYR A 40 -6.20 5.07 9.44
N LEU A 41 -7.14 4.97 10.36
CA LEU A 41 -7.15 5.75 11.61
C LEU A 41 -6.50 4.93 12.73
N CYS A 42 -5.27 5.26 13.08
CA CYS A 42 -4.58 4.66 14.23
C CYS A 42 -4.96 5.41 15.50
N PRO A 43 -5.56 4.72 16.50
CA PRO A 43 -5.99 5.37 17.74
C PRO A 43 -4.81 5.86 18.57
N ALA A 44 -5.04 6.80 19.45
CA ALA A 44 -4.05 7.16 20.46
C ALA A 44 -3.73 5.95 21.36
N THR A 45 -2.45 5.74 21.66
CA THR A 45 -2.00 4.65 22.54
C THR A 45 -0.88 5.12 23.45
N ASN A 46 -0.82 4.58 24.66
CA ASN A 46 0.31 4.72 25.56
C ASN A 46 1.01 3.35 25.71
N ASN A 47 2.27 3.30 25.36
CA ASN A 47 3.08 2.08 25.38
C ASN A 47 4.23 2.19 26.39
N GLY A 48 4.03 2.95 27.45
CA GLY A 48 4.99 3.16 28.52
C GLY A 48 5.73 4.50 28.46
N PRO A 49 6.74 4.70 29.28
CA PRO A 49 7.47 5.96 29.36
C PRO A 49 8.02 6.41 27.99
N ASN A 50 7.78 7.65 27.62
CA ASN A 50 8.20 8.26 26.34
C ASN A 50 7.62 7.59 25.09
N ARG A 51 6.52 6.83 25.21
CA ARG A 51 5.84 6.14 24.10
C ARG A 51 4.35 6.44 24.11
N ASP A 52 4.03 7.73 24.24
CA ASP A 52 2.68 8.25 24.13
C ASP A 52 2.42 8.67 22.69
N TYR A 53 1.67 7.86 21.96
CA TYR A 53 1.39 8.04 20.54
C TYR A 53 0.00 8.64 20.35
N LYS A 54 -0.04 9.83 19.78
CA LYS A 54 -1.30 10.50 19.44
C LYS A 54 -2.03 9.78 18.31
N GLU A 55 -3.33 9.94 18.24
CA GLU A 55 -4.12 9.52 17.09
C GLU A 55 -3.51 10.04 15.79
N HIS A 56 -3.50 9.19 14.77
CA HIS A 56 -2.96 9.55 13.46
C HIS A 56 -3.72 8.86 12.34
N THR A 57 -3.96 9.59 11.25
CA THR A 57 -4.56 9.04 10.03
C THR A 57 -3.50 8.88 8.96
N TYR A 58 -3.30 7.65 8.49
CA TYR A 58 -2.47 7.35 7.34
C TYR A 58 -3.30 7.32 6.08
N THR A 59 -2.86 8.04 5.05
CA THR A 59 -3.48 7.94 3.72
C THR A 59 -3.10 6.63 3.04
N GLN A 60 -3.94 6.19 2.13
CA GLN A 60 -3.61 5.04 1.27
C GLN A 60 -2.30 5.27 0.50
N GLY A 61 -2.02 6.53 0.10
CA GLY A 61 -0.77 6.90 -0.58
C GLY A 61 0.47 6.63 0.28
N GLN A 62 0.44 6.98 1.55
CA GLN A 62 1.53 6.70 2.50
C GLN A 62 1.72 5.19 2.70
N ALA A 63 0.64 4.43 2.85
CA ALA A 63 0.71 2.98 2.97
C ALA A 63 1.30 2.33 1.70
N LYS A 64 0.90 2.77 0.52
CA LYS A 64 1.45 2.31 -0.77
C LYS A 64 2.94 2.63 -0.91
N ALA A 65 3.37 3.83 -0.53
CA ALA A 65 4.78 4.22 -0.58
C ALA A 65 5.64 3.35 0.35
N ALA A 66 5.18 3.08 1.56
CA ALA A 66 5.86 2.20 2.50
C ALA A 66 5.99 0.77 1.96
N VAL A 67 4.91 0.21 1.39
CA VAL A 67 4.92 -1.14 0.79
C VAL A 67 5.81 -1.21 -0.45
N ALA A 68 5.88 -0.15 -1.25
CA ALA A 68 6.76 -0.08 -2.41
C ALA A 68 8.24 -0.18 -2.01
N GLU A 69 8.65 0.52 -0.94
CA GLU A 69 10.01 0.41 -0.42
C GLU A 69 10.29 -0.96 0.19
N ALA A 70 9.37 -1.50 0.98
CA ALA A 70 9.45 -2.85 1.52
C ALA A 70 9.65 -3.89 0.42
N LYS A 71 8.83 -3.83 -0.63
CA LYS A 71 8.93 -4.72 -1.80
C LYS A 71 10.29 -4.63 -2.47
N LYS A 72 10.75 -3.42 -2.77
CA LYS A 72 12.04 -3.17 -3.43
C LYS A 72 13.19 -3.81 -2.66
N TYR A 73 13.21 -3.66 -1.34
CA TYR A 73 14.24 -4.22 -0.50
C TYR A 73 14.15 -5.76 -0.40
N GLN A 74 12.97 -6.30 -0.12
CA GLN A 74 12.72 -7.73 0.00
C GLN A 74 13.01 -8.47 -1.33
N ASP A 75 12.63 -7.90 -2.48
CA ASP A 75 12.90 -8.49 -3.79
C ASP A 75 14.41 -8.58 -4.08
N LYS A 76 15.17 -7.55 -3.66
CA LYS A 76 16.64 -7.52 -3.76
C LYS A 76 17.30 -8.60 -2.89
N LYS A 77 16.75 -8.87 -1.70
CA LYS A 77 17.28 -9.87 -0.76
C LYS A 77 16.94 -11.30 -1.14
N GLY A 78 15.84 -11.50 -1.84
CA GLY A 78 15.40 -12.80 -2.33
C GLY A 78 14.54 -13.61 -1.36
N GLU A 79 13.97 -14.71 -1.87
CA GLU A 79 12.98 -15.54 -1.15
C GLU A 79 13.48 -16.14 0.18
N LYS A 80 14.78 -16.43 0.26
CA LYS A 80 15.37 -17.09 1.43
C LYS A 80 15.86 -16.12 2.51
N TRP A 81 15.69 -14.81 2.28
CA TRP A 81 16.11 -13.83 3.25
C TRP A 81 15.28 -13.91 4.53
N ASN A 82 15.99 -13.98 5.64
CA ASN A 82 15.44 -13.94 6.99
C ASN A 82 15.98 -12.69 7.68
N PRO A 83 15.16 -11.66 7.89
CA PRO A 83 15.61 -10.40 8.48
C PRO A 83 16.03 -10.58 9.93
N ALA A 84 17.04 -9.84 10.35
CA ALA A 84 17.36 -9.67 11.76
C ALA A 84 16.22 -8.90 12.46
N ARG A 85 16.22 -8.89 13.80
CA ARG A 85 15.14 -8.31 14.61
C ARG A 85 14.87 -6.82 14.29
N ASP A 86 15.87 -6.08 13.90
CA ASP A 86 15.84 -4.65 13.60
C ASP A 86 15.80 -4.35 12.08
N GLU A 87 15.81 -5.40 11.25
CA GLU A 87 15.69 -5.28 9.80
C GLU A 87 14.26 -5.49 9.34
N TYR A 88 13.81 -4.74 8.36
CA TYR A 88 12.48 -4.83 7.75
C TYR A 88 12.54 -5.04 6.23
N PRO A 89 11.51 -5.66 5.64
CA PRO A 89 10.23 -6.12 6.22
C PRO A 89 10.34 -7.45 7.00
N HIS A 90 9.47 -7.63 7.99
CA HIS A 90 9.32 -8.90 8.72
C HIS A 90 8.14 -9.71 8.19
N PHE A 91 8.21 -11.04 8.34
CA PHE A 91 7.03 -11.89 8.21
C PHE A 91 6.06 -11.59 9.36
N PHE A 92 4.78 -11.42 9.01
CA PHE A 92 3.72 -11.13 9.97
C PHE A 92 2.75 -12.31 10.11
N GLY A 93 2.81 -13.01 11.23
CA GLY A 93 2.00 -14.18 11.52
C GLY A 93 0.58 -13.88 11.98
N ASN A 94 0.29 -12.64 12.38
CA ASN A 94 -1.00 -12.22 12.95
C ASN A 94 -1.40 -13.02 14.19
N GLY A 95 -0.51 -13.18 15.14
CA GLY A 95 -0.78 -13.87 16.40
C GLY A 95 -1.90 -13.23 17.22
N GLU A 96 -2.06 -11.94 17.14
CA GLU A 96 -3.13 -11.13 17.77
C GLU A 96 -4.49 -11.26 17.08
N GLN A 97 -4.58 -11.99 15.98
CA GLN A 97 -5.82 -12.19 15.22
C GLN A 97 -6.46 -10.87 14.74
N LEU A 98 -5.63 -9.90 14.36
CA LEU A 98 -6.12 -8.64 13.80
C LEU A 98 -6.94 -8.88 12.53
N PRO A 99 -8.01 -8.08 12.26
CA PRO A 99 -8.97 -8.33 11.20
C PRO A 99 -8.44 -7.95 9.81
N PHE A 100 -7.27 -8.45 9.44
CA PHE A 100 -6.68 -8.19 8.14
C PHE A 100 -7.23 -9.15 7.06
N PRO A 101 -7.85 -8.63 5.99
CA PRO A 101 -8.48 -9.44 4.95
C PRO A 101 -7.44 -9.99 3.95
N CYS A 102 -6.41 -10.68 4.45
CA CYS A 102 -5.29 -11.19 3.67
C CYS A 102 -5.05 -12.68 3.90
N GLY A 103 -4.39 -13.31 2.94
CA GLY A 103 -3.96 -14.70 3.03
C GLY A 103 -2.85 -14.95 4.06
N ALA A 104 -2.27 -16.15 4.04
CA ALA A 104 -1.29 -16.56 5.04
C ALA A 104 0.06 -15.83 4.92
N GLN A 105 0.53 -15.56 3.70
CA GLN A 105 1.81 -14.90 3.49
C GLN A 105 1.66 -13.38 3.59
N LYS A 106 1.96 -12.85 4.76
CA LYS A 106 1.94 -11.42 5.07
C LYS A 106 3.30 -10.96 5.57
N ALA A 107 3.62 -9.72 5.27
CA ALA A 107 4.76 -9.04 5.87
C ALA A 107 4.32 -7.68 6.44
N GLU A 108 5.10 -7.18 7.37
CA GLU A 108 4.94 -5.87 7.98
C GLU A 108 6.13 -4.96 7.69
N PHE A 109 5.86 -3.67 7.63
CA PHE A 109 6.89 -2.65 7.39
C PHE A 109 6.55 -1.36 8.14
N PRO A 110 7.55 -0.67 8.74
CA PRO A 110 7.30 0.57 9.46
C PRO A 110 6.68 1.65 8.56
N ILE A 111 5.65 2.32 9.08
CA ILE A 111 5.05 3.49 8.44
C ILE A 111 5.17 4.69 9.38
N LYS A 112 5.68 5.82 8.86
CA LYS A 112 6.02 6.99 9.65
C LYS A 112 4.93 8.05 9.60
N THR A 113 4.66 8.65 10.74
CA THR A 113 3.67 9.73 10.88
C THR A 113 4.06 11.03 10.15
N ASP A 114 5.37 11.24 9.91
CA ASP A 114 5.88 12.40 9.17
C ASP A 114 5.71 12.31 7.64
N GLY A 115 5.07 11.25 7.16
CA GLY A 115 4.85 10.99 5.73
C GLY A 115 6.08 10.52 4.96
N LYS A 116 7.24 10.45 5.59
CA LYS A 116 8.46 9.94 4.95
C LYS A 116 8.49 8.42 4.96
N VAL A 117 9.10 7.85 3.95
CA VAL A 117 9.30 6.41 3.88
C VAL A 117 10.41 5.99 4.86
N PHE A 118 10.18 4.87 5.57
CA PHE A 118 11.20 4.28 6.43
C PHE A 118 12.36 3.74 5.57
N PRO A 119 13.62 4.07 5.90
CA PRO A 119 14.76 3.59 5.14
C PRO A 119 15.03 2.11 5.41
N ALA A 120 14.75 1.24 4.42
CA ALA A 120 15.10 -0.17 4.53
C ALA A 120 16.62 -0.39 4.35
N PRO A 121 17.21 -1.38 5.02
CA PRO A 121 16.57 -2.45 5.82
C PRO A 121 16.34 -2.07 7.27
N SER A 122 17.12 -1.17 7.80
CA SER A 122 17.17 -0.85 9.22
C SER A 122 17.11 0.64 9.48
N GLY A 123 16.55 0.98 10.59
CA GLY A 123 16.47 2.32 11.12
C GLY A 123 15.98 2.28 12.56
N ASP A 124 16.01 3.41 13.25
CA ASP A 124 15.45 3.49 14.59
C ASP A 124 13.91 3.38 14.52
N VAL A 125 13.39 2.24 14.96
CA VAL A 125 11.94 1.96 15.03
C VAL A 125 11.36 2.20 16.42
N ALA A 126 12.18 2.60 17.40
CA ALA A 126 11.75 2.75 18.79
C ALA A 126 10.63 3.79 18.95
N GLN A 127 10.61 4.80 18.08
CA GLN A 127 9.61 5.88 18.06
C GLN A 127 8.62 5.75 16.89
N ILE A 128 8.61 4.62 16.19
CA ILE A 128 7.67 4.37 15.09
C ILE A 128 6.70 3.28 15.54
N PRO A 129 5.51 3.65 16.05
CA PRO A 129 4.56 2.66 16.58
C PRO A 129 3.84 1.86 15.51
N ASP A 130 3.81 2.36 14.28
CA ASP A 130 2.90 1.88 13.26
C ASP A 130 3.58 1.01 12.21
N ARG A 131 2.82 0.01 11.73
CA ARG A 131 3.25 -0.89 10.66
C ARG A 131 2.15 -0.99 9.62
N VAL A 132 2.53 -0.92 8.34
CA VAL A 132 1.67 -1.37 7.25
C VAL A 132 1.86 -2.87 7.08
N VAL A 133 0.75 -3.58 6.91
CA VAL A 133 0.73 -5.03 6.64
C VAL A 133 0.29 -5.25 5.20
N TYR A 134 1.00 -6.09 4.48
CA TYR A 134 0.72 -6.42 3.09
C TYR A 134 0.87 -7.90 2.79
N GLU A 135 0.09 -8.40 1.85
CA GLU A 135 0.17 -9.75 1.32
C GLU A 135 1.20 -9.84 0.21
N TYR A 136 1.97 -10.92 0.15
CA TYR A 136 2.95 -11.14 -0.89
C TYR A 136 3.04 -12.61 -1.31
N LYS A 137 3.65 -12.85 -2.46
CA LYS A 137 4.03 -14.18 -2.93
C LYS A 137 5.29 -14.11 -3.80
N TRP A 138 6.04 -15.22 -3.83
CA TRP A 138 7.17 -15.37 -4.72
C TRP A 138 6.74 -16.11 -5.99
N VAL A 139 6.97 -15.50 -7.13
CA VAL A 139 6.54 -16.04 -8.43
C VAL A 139 7.75 -16.24 -9.34
N LYS A 140 7.82 -17.43 -9.94
CA LYS A 140 8.84 -17.73 -10.95
C LYS A 140 8.46 -17.03 -12.26
N PRO A 141 9.30 -16.11 -12.78
CA PRO A 141 9.01 -15.47 -14.06
C PRO A 141 9.13 -16.46 -15.21
N LYS A 142 8.46 -16.18 -16.33
CA LYS A 142 8.53 -17.00 -17.54
C LYS A 142 9.98 -17.10 -18.09
N LYS A 143 10.76 -16.03 -17.92
CA LYS A 143 12.19 -15.97 -18.27
C LYS A 143 12.97 -15.58 -17.00
N GLY A 144 14.01 -16.35 -16.69
CA GLY A 144 14.86 -16.12 -15.51
C GLY A 144 14.84 -17.29 -14.53
N LYS A 145 15.88 -17.36 -13.69
CA LYS A 145 16.03 -18.44 -12.70
C LYS A 145 15.45 -18.07 -11.34
N ASP A 146 15.53 -16.80 -10.98
CA ASP A 146 15.15 -16.33 -9.65
C ASP A 146 13.67 -15.94 -9.60
N LYS A 147 13.02 -16.28 -8.51
CA LYS A 147 11.66 -15.84 -8.23
C LYS A 147 11.65 -14.33 -7.96
N LYS A 148 10.56 -13.68 -8.35
CA LYS A 148 10.28 -12.27 -8.09
C LYS A 148 9.16 -12.12 -7.09
N LEU A 149 9.30 -11.12 -6.23
CA LEU A 149 8.26 -10.78 -5.26
C LEU A 149 7.10 -10.09 -5.95
N GLN A 150 5.91 -10.64 -5.79
CA GLN A 150 4.67 -9.94 -6.09
C GLN A 150 3.97 -9.59 -4.80
N VAL A 151 3.62 -8.32 -4.65
CA VAL A 151 2.75 -7.85 -3.58
C VAL A 151 1.31 -7.93 -4.08
N GLY A 152 0.44 -8.59 -3.32
CA GLY A 152 -0.96 -8.76 -3.67
C GLY A 152 -1.79 -7.54 -3.31
N LYS A 153 -1.90 -7.25 -2.02
CA LYS A 153 -2.68 -6.12 -1.51
C LYS A 153 -2.15 -5.62 -0.17
N ILE A 154 -2.53 -4.39 0.18
CA ILE A 154 -2.37 -3.87 1.53
C ILE A 154 -3.47 -4.46 2.39
N CYS A 155 -3.10 -5.11 3.49
CA CYS A 155 -4.03 -5.73 4.42
C CYS A 155 -4.61 -4.73 5.40
N GLY A 156 -3.80 -3.76 5.82
CA GLY A 156 -4.17 -2.73 6.77
C GLY A 156 -2.95 -2.06 7.40
N VAL A 157 -3.22 -1.26 8.39
CA VAL A 157 -2.21 -0.64 9.25
C VAL A 157 -2.49 -1.09 10.68
N MET A 158 -1.44 -1.30 11.46
CA MET A 158 -1.52 -1.62 12.89
C MET A 158 -0.59 -0.71 13.68
N ARG A 159 -0.91 -0.54 14.95
CA ARG A 159 -0.18 0.29 15.92
C ARG A 159 0.19 -0.51 17.15
N HIS A 160 1.39 -0.32 17.66
CA HIS A 160 1.75 -0.82 18.99
C HIS A 160 0.78 -0.30 20.04
N GLY A 161 0.07 -1.23 20.67
CA GLY A 161 -0.78 -0.98 21.83
C GLY A 161 0.00 -1.05 23.15
N PRO A 162 -0.70 -1.04 24.28
CA PRO A 162 -0.10 -1.24 25.56
C PRO A 162 0.60 -2.61 25.64
N GLY A 163 1.82 -2.64 26.14
CA GLY A 163 2.61 -3.87 26.20
C GLY A 163 3.29 -4.22 24.88
N ARG A 164 3.07 -5.44 24.39
CA ARG A 164 3.71 -5.96 23.17
C ARG A 164 2.73 -6.17 22.01
N ASP A 165 1.45 -6.02 22.25
CA ASP A 165 0.40 -6.31 21.29
C ASP A 165 0.25 -5.19 20.27
N PHE A 166 -0.29 -5.54 19.10
CA PHE A 166 -0.70 -4.58 18.10
C PHE A 166 -2.22 -4.37 18.12
N LEU A 167 -2.62 -3.16 17.81
CA LEU A 167 -4.01 -2.76 17.61
C LEU A 167 -4.24 -2.51 16.12
N ASN A 168 -5.42 -2.88 15.62
CA ASN A 168 -5.82 -2.55 14.27
C ASN A 168 -6.10 -1.05 14.14
N CYS A 169 -5.63 -0.45 13.05
CA CYS A 169 -6.03 0.89 12.63
C CYS A 169 -7.21 0.73 11.65
N PRO A 170 -8.46 0.97 12.07
CA PRO A 170 -9.61 0.79 11.20
C PRO A 170 -9.56 1.71 9.98
N VAL A 171 -10.23 1.28 8.91
CA VAL A 171 -10.46 2.11 7.75
C VAL A 171 -11.37 3.27 8.14
N LYS A 172 -10.93 4.48 7.84
CA LYS A 172 -11.75 5.68 8.01
C LYS A 172 -12.84 5.69 6.95
N LYS A 173 -14.08 5.72 7.41
CA LYS A 173 -15.26 5.83 6.55
C LYS A 173 -15.52 7.28 6.17
#